data_33bb32c47ec0ede04850359e71d07d0d
#
_entry.id   33bb32c47ec0ede04850359e71d07d0d
#
_cell.length_a   1.000
_cell.length_b   1.000
_cell.length_c   1.000
_cell.angle_alpha   90.00
_cell.angle_beta   90.00
_cell.angle_gamma   90.00
#
_symmetry.space_group_name_H-M   'P 1'
#
loop_
_entity.id
_entity.type
_entity.pdbx_description
1 polymer ?
#
loop_
_entity_poly.entity_id
_entity_poly.type
_entity_poly.pdbx_seq_one_letter_code
_entity_poly.pdbx_strand_id
1 'polypeptide(L)'
;MNNYKHLKNVLFHNIKNLFDVCSIFCVNPDTDFTRNRKLDFETTMKIVLCMGASPIKDELLKFNDFSIATPSASAFVQARSKIKPEAFRTLFDGFNKKTFKKKLYHGYRLLAIDGSELPIDNTIFDDETTVLRHGTLAKTFSAYHLNASYDLMERTYDDIIIQGEAKRDEHGAFCQLVDRYDGQKAIFIADRGYESYNGFEHVVHSGHKYLIRVRDIESKTSITQSLGPFPDGEFDVDVFRMLTIKQTKMTKACPDIYKFVPKTMRFDFMNKQNPWYEFNCRVVRFKITENTYETVITNLSREEFLMEEISEIYDMRWGEETSFRELKYAIGLNALPKKEN
;
A
#
# COMPACT_ATOMS: atom_id res chain seq x y z
N MET A 1 -2.17 -7.13 -29.10
CA MET A 1 -2.26 -5.76 -29.62
C MET A 1 -3.59 -5.04 -29.31
N ASN A 2 -4.67 -5.74 -28.96
CA ASN A 2 -5.97 -5.12 -28.62
C ASN A 2 -6.07 -4.52 -27.20
N ASN A 3 -5.22 -4.92 -26.28
CA ASN A 3 -5.34 -4.53 -24.85
C ASN A 3 -5.01 -3.04 -24.63
N TYR A 4 -3.94 -2.52 -25.25
CA TYR A 4 -3.53 -1.12 -25.08
C TYR A 4 -4.61 -0.11 -25.55
N LYS A 5 -5.21 -0.35 -26.72
CA LYS A 5 -6.28 0.52 -27.23
C LYS A 5 -7.51 0.50 -26.32
N HIS A 6 -7.84 -0.67 -25.76
CA HIS A 6 -8.94 -0.81 -24.82
C HIS A 6 -8.65 -0.01 -23.53
N LEU A 7 -7.49 -0.19 -22.90
CA LEU A 7 -7.09 0.53 -21.69
C LEU A 7 -7.11 2.05 -21.90
N LYS A 8 -6.55 2.52 -23.02
CA LYS A 8 -6.57 3.95 -23.38
C LYS A 8 -8.00 4.48 -23.51
N ASN A 9 -8.88 3.73 -24.17
CA ASN A 9 -10.29 4.13 -24.33
C ASN A 9 -11.02 4.16 -22.98
N VAL A 10 -10.80 3.19 -22.09
CA VAL A 10 -11.37 3.19 -20.74
C VAL A 10 -10.89 4.40 -19.95
N LEU A 11 -9.58 4.69 -19.97
CA LEU A 11 -9.02 5.85 -19.28
C LEU A 11 -9.66 7.16 -19.78
N PHE A 12 -9.69 7.39 -21.08
CA PHE A 12 -10.23 8.62 -21.66
C PHE A 12 -11.74 8.76 -21.44
N HIS A 13 -12.47 7.64 -21.52
CA HIS A 13 -13.89 7.64 -21.19
C HIS A 13 -14.14 8.02 -19.72
N ASN A 14 -13.34 7.49 -18.79
CA ASN A 14 -13.46 7.84 -17.38
C ASN A 14 -13.11 9.33 -17.12
N ILE A 15 -12.08 9.88 -17.78
CA ILE A 15 -11.75 11.31 -17.69
C ILE A 15 -12.92 12.16 -18.20
N LYS A 16 -13.54 11.76 -19.32
CA LYS A 16 -14.70 12.47 -19.86
C LYS A 16 -15.90 12.45 -18.90
N ASN A 17 -16.17 11.30 -18.28
CA ASN A 17 -17.24 11.21 -17.26
C ASN A 17 -16.97 12.14 -16.06
N LEU A 18 -15.70 12.28 -15.65
CA LEU A 18 -15.33 13.25 -14.61
C LEU A 18 -15.51 14.70 -15.08
N PHE A 19 -15.23 14.99 -16.35
CA PHE A 19 -15.45 16.32 -16.91
C PHE A 19 -16.93 16.70 -16.89
N ASP A 20 -17.83 15.78 -17.19
CA ASP A 20 -19.28 16.03 -17.19
C ASP A 20 -19.81 16.46 -15.80
N VAL A 21 -19.07 16.15 -14.71
CA VAL A 21 -19.39 16.52 -13.33
C VAL A 21 -18.24 17.28 -12.66
N CYS A 22 -17.41 17.97 -13.43
CA CYS A 22 -16.14 18.52 -12.95
C CYS A 22 -16.28 19.53 -11.80
N SER A 23 -17.40 20.20 -11.66
CA SER A 23 -17.65 21.13 -10.55
C SER A 23 -17.43 20.49 -9.17
N ILE A 24 -17.75 19.20 -9.01
CA ILE A 24 -17.54 18.46 -7.75
C ILE A 24 -16.05 18.38 -7.41
N PHE A 25 -15.20 18.26 -8.45
CA PHE A 25 -13.77 18.09 -8.36
C PHE A 25 -12.97 19.39 -8.49
N CYS A 26 -13.65 20.52 -8.54
CA CYS A 26 -13.02 21.84 -8.59
C CYS A 26 -12.87 22.43 -7.18
N VAL A 27 -11.76 23.16 -6.95
CA VAL A 27 -11.55 23.91 -5.71
C VAL A 27 -12.65 24.96 -5.53
N ASN A 28 -12.98 25.68 -6.61
CA ASN A 28 -14.07 26.66 -6.65
C ASN A 28 -15.10 26.22 -7.72
N PRO A 29 -16.15 25.47 -7.34
CA PRO A 29 -17.11 24.87 -8.28
C PRO A 29 -17.78 25.87 -9.24
N ASP A 30 -18.03 27.11 -8.78
CA ASP A 30 -18.77 28.13 -9.53
C ASP A 30 -17.92 28.92 -10.54
N THR A 31 -16.59 28.84 -10.42
CA THR A 31 -15.66 29.67 -11.21
C THR A 31 -14.61 28.90 -11.98
N ASP A 32 -14.22 27.71 -11.49
CA ASP A 32 -13.16 26.92 -12.10
C ASP A 32 -13.70 26.16 -13.32
N PHE A 33 -12.94 26.22 -14.41
CA PHE A 33 -13.24 25.56 -15.69
C PHE A 33 -14.60 25.90 -16.32
N THR A 34 -15.25 27.01 -15.89
CA THR A 34 -16.53 27.48 -16.43
C THR A 34 -16.39 28.17 -17.79
N ARG A 35 -15.18 28.60 -18.16
CA ARG A 35 -14.90 29.28 -19.43
C ARG A 35 -14.22 28.35 -20.41
N ASN A 36 -14.57 28.41 -21.69
CA ASN A 36 -13.87 27.71 -22.76
C ASN A 36 -12.45 28.26 -22.91
N ARG A 37 -11.45 27.50 -22.45
CA ARG A 37 -10.02 27.84 -22.49
C ARG A 37 -9.23 26.62 -23.03
N LYS A 38 -7.98 26.86 -23.49
CA LYS A 38 -7.07 25.80 -23.95
C LYS A 38 -6.78 24.72 -22.90
N LEU A 39 -6.79 25.10 -21.62
CA LEU A 39 -6.65 24.21 -20.47
C LEU A 39 -8.00 24.10 -19.78
N ASP A 40 -8.87 23.24 -20.29
CA ASP A 40 -10.05 22.79 -19.60
C ASP A 40 -9.72 21.69 -18.58
N PHE A 41 -10.71 21.21 -17.85
CA PHE A 41 -10.54 20.17 -16.83
C PHE A 41 -9.98 18.87 -17.43
N GLU A 42 -10.57 18.40 -18.55
CA GLU A 42 -10.18 17.16 -19.21
C GLU A 42 -8.73 17.22 -19.72
N THR A 43 -8.38 18.30 -20.45
CA THR A 43 -7.03 18.53 -20.97
C THR A 43 -6.01 18.63 -19.84
N THR A 44 -6.34 19.33 -18.75
CA THR A 44 -5.45 19.46 -17.60
C THR A 44 -5.18 18.13 -16.93
N MET A 45 -6.21 17.30 -16.71
CA MET A 45 -6.01 15.92 -16.20
C MET A 45 -5.14 15.08 -17.12
N LYS A 46 -5.39 15.12 -18.44
CA LYS A 46 -4.59 14.36 -19.41
C LYS A 46 -3.12 14.77 -19.39
N ILE A 47 -2.83 16.07 -19.29
CA ILE A 47 -1.46 16.55 -19.18
C ILE A 47 -0.80 15.99 -17.90
N VAL A 48 -1.45 16.08 -16.73
CA VAL A 48 -0.92 15.54 -15.46
C VAL A 48 -0.58 14.05 -15.60
N LEU A 49 -1.45 13.27 -16.22
CA LEU A 49 -1.24 11.82 -16.39
C LEU A 49 -0.14 11.48 -17.41
N CYS A 50 0.13 12.36 -18.37
CA CYS A 50 1.15 12.16 -19.40
C CYS A 50 2.51 12.75 -19.03
N MET A 51 2.59 13.51 -17.95
CA MET A 51 3.85 14.12 -17.49
C MET A 51 4.84 13.07 -17.03
N GLY A 52 6.08 13.22 -17.49
CA GLY A 52 7.24 12.46 -17.03
C GLY A 52 8.14 13.30 -16.09
N ALA A 53 9.43 13.05 -16.18
CA ALA A 53 10.45 13.65 -15.32
C ALA A 53 11.11 14.91 -15.92
N SER A 54 10.61 15.44 -17.04
CA SER A 54 11.17 16.64 -17.69
C SER A 54 10.61 17.92 -17.06
N PRO A 55 11.25 19.09 -17.27
CA PRO A 55 10.70 20.39 -16.88
C PRO A 55 9.30 20.61 -17.46
N ILE A 56 8.41 21.26 -16.70
CA ILE A 56 7.00 21.48 -17.08
C ILE A 56 6.84 22.03 -18.49
N LYS A 57 7.72 22.98 -18.88
CA LYS A 57 7.68 23.59 -20.22
C LYS A 57 7.89 22.55 -21.33
N ASP A 58 8.83 21.64 -21.12
CA ASP A 58 9.16 20.61 -22.09
C ASP A 58 8.06 19.55 -22.18
N GLU A 59 7.45 19.18 -21.04
CA GLU A 59 6.30 18.28 -21.00
C GLU A 59 5.10 18.88 -21.74
N LEU A 60 4.81 20.16 -21.57
CA LEU A 60 3.74 20.85 -22.26
C LEU A 60 3.99 20.93 -23.76
N LEU A 61 5.23 21.18 -24.19
CA LEU A 61 5.61 21.18 -25.60
C LEU A 61 5.41 19.79 -26.22
N LYS A 62 5.89 18.74 -25.56
CA LYS A 62 5.69 17.34 -26.00
C LYS A 62 4.23 16.97 -26.10
N PHE A 63 3.43 17.30 -25.09
CA PHE A 63 1.99 16.99 -25.07
C PHE A 63 1.23 17.69 -26.22
N ASN A 64 1.65 18.88 -26.61
CA ASN A 64 1.01 19.67 -27.67
C ASN A 64 1.75 19.58 -29.04
N ASP A 65 2.54 18.52 -29.26
CA ASP A 65 3.28 18.28 -30.50
C ASP A 65 4.11 19.52 -30.96
N PHE A 66 4.74 20.22 -29.99
CA PHE A 66 5.53 21.43 -30.21
C PHE A 66 4.77 22.56 -30.90
N SER A 67 3.45 22.60 -30.78
CA SER A 67 2.61 23.64 -31.36
C SER A 67 2.89 25.01 -30.74
N ILE A 68 2.81 26.07 -31.58
CA ILE A 68 2.87 27.47 -31.15
C ILE A 68 1.71 27.83 -30.18
N ALA A 69 0.65 27.02 -30.19
CA ALA A 69 -0.48 27.17 -29.30
C ALA A 69 -0.29 26.54 -27.91
N THR A 70 0.91 25.99 -27.62
CA THR A 70 1.21 25.38 -26.31
C THR A 70 0.98 26.37 -25.17
N PRO A 71 0.23 25.98 -24.10
CA PRO A 71 0.04 26.85 -22.95
C PRO A 71 1.34 27.06 -22.19
N SER A 72 1.45 28.19 -21.47
CA SER A 72 2.60 28.45 -20.62
C SER A 72 2.61 27.56 -19.38
N ALA A 73 3.80 27.30 -18.80
CA ALA A 73 3.94 26.58 -17.55
C ALA A 73 3.10 27.21 -16.41
N SER A 74 3.09 28.56 -16.30
CA SER A 74 2.28 29.28 -15.32
C SER A 74 0.77 29.01 -15.49
N ALA A 75 0.28 29.06 -16.74
CA ALA A 75 -1.13 28.76 -17.02
C ALA A 75 -1.51 27.32 -16.62
N PHE A 76 -0.61 26.35 -16.89
CA PHE A 76 -0.82 24.96 -16.50
C PHE A 76 -0.82 24.77 -14.98
N VAL A 77 0.14 25.36 -14.25
CA VAL A 77 0.19 25.30 -12.79
C VAL A 77 -1.09 25.86 -12.18
N GLN A 78 -1.59 27.02 -12.70
CA GLN A 78 -2.87 27.59 -12.26
C GLN A 78 -4.07 26.71 -12.61
N ALA A 79 -4.07 26.03 -13.75
CA ALA A 79 -5.15 25.11 -14.10
C ALA A 79 -5.13 23.87 -13.21
N ARG A 80 -3.94 23.26 -13.01
CA ARG A 80 -3.77 22.07 -12.17
C ARG A 80 -4.19 22.33 -10.72
N SER A 81 -3.87 23.50 -10.15
CA SER A 81 -4.23 23.85 -8.75
C SER A 81 -5.74 24.00 -8.51
N LYS A 82 -6.54 24.03 -9.57
CA LYS A 82 -8.01 24.07 -9.49
C LYS A 82 -8.64 22.69 -9.36
N ILE A 83 -7.91 21.61 -9.66
CA ILE A 83 -8.40 20.24 -9.59
C ILE A 83 -8.08 19.67 -8.22
N LYS A 84 -9.10 19.17 -7.53
CA LYS A 84 -8.93 18.47 -6.25
C LYS A 84 -8.28 17.10 -6.47
N PRO A 85 -7.42 16.62 -5.56
CA PRO A 85 -6.81 15.27 -5.64
C PRO A 85 -7.84 14.14 -5.78
N GLU A 86 -9.03 14.29 -5.23
CA GLU A 86 -10.11 13.30 -5.28
C GLU A 86 -10.56 12.97 -6.71
N ALA A 87 -10.34 13.88 -7.68
CA ALA A 87 -10.59 13.60 -9.10
C ALA A 87 -9.69 12.44 -9.60
N PHE A 88 -8.42 12.47 -9.21
CA PHE A 88 -7.46 11.42 -9.59
C PHE A 88 -7.74 10.12 -8.85
N ARG A 89 -8.17 10.18 -7.58
CA ARG A 89 -8.62 9.01 -6.84
C ARG A 89 -9.83 8.36 -7.51
N THR A 90 -10.84 9.13 -7.85
CA THR A 90 -12.04 8.62 -8.54
C THR A 90 -11.70 8.04 -9.92
N LEU A 91 -10.74 8.66 -10.64
CA LEU A 91 -10.25 8.13 -11.91
C LEU A 91 -9.56 6.77 -11.73
N PHE A 92 -8.70 6.65 -10.72
CA PHE A 92 -7.99 5.41 -10.38
C PHE A 92 -8.97 4.28 -10.07
N ASP A 93 -9.92 4.51 -9.16
CA ASP A 93 -10.91 3.51 -8.77
C ASP A 93 -11.80 3.10 -9.96
N GLY A 94 -12.26 4.07 -10.75
CA GLY A 94 -13.07 3.82 -11.94
C GLY A 94 -12.32 3.10 -13.05
N PHE A 95 -11.03 3.35 -13.21
CA PHE A 95 -10.17 2.68 -14.17
C PHE A 95 -9.94 1.22 -13.74
N ASN A 96 -9.55 0.99 -12.50
CA ASN A 96 -9.35 -0.34 -11.95
C ASN A 96 -10.61 -1.20 -12.07
N LYS A 97 -11.74 -0.70 -11.63
CA LYS A 97 -13.03 -1.43 -11.69
C LYS A 97 -13.39 -1.93 -13.09
N LYS A 98 -13.00 -1.20 -14.14
CA LYS A 98 -13.34 -1.53 -15.54
C LYS A 98 -12.27 -2.37 -16.26
N THR A 99 -11.03 -2.37 -15.76
CA THR A 99 -9.90 -2.99 -16.47
C THR A 99 -9.43 -4.30 -15.89
N PHE A 100 -9.76 -4.62 -14.64
CA PHE A 100 -9.40 -5.87 -14.01
C PHE A 100 -9.97 -7.08 -14.73
N LYS A 101 -9.11 -8.04 -15.04
CA LYS A 101 -9.47 -9.33 -15.65
C LYS A 101 -9.80 -10.40 -14.61
N LYS A 102 -9.59 -10.12 -13.32
CA LYS A 102 -9.85 -11.02 -12.19
C LYS A 102 -9.08 -12.35 -12.29
N LYS A 103 -7.79 -12.27 -12.56
CA LYS A 103 -6.92 -13.45 -12.47
C LYS A 103 -6.79 -13.86 -11.01
N LEU A 104 -7.12 -15.10 -10.72
CA LEU A 104 -7.10 -15.65 -9.37
C LEU A 104 -6.08 -16.78 -9.28
N TYR A 105 -5.48 -16.90 -8.11
CA TYR A 105 -4.65 -18.04 -7.70
C TYR A 105 -5.48 -18.90 -6.72
N HIS A 106 -5.82 -20.11 -7.07
CA HIS A 106 -6.71 -21.00 -6.30
C HIS A 106 -8.02 -20.32 -5.82
N GLY A 107 -8.58 -19.42 -6.62
CA GLY A 107 -9.80 -18.68 -6.27
C GLY A 107 -9.58 -17.44 -5.42
N TYR A 108 -8.34 -17.07 -5.12
CA TYR A 108 -7.97 -15.87 -4.36
C TYR A 108 -7.26 -14.83 -5.23
N ARG A 109 -7.48 -13.57 -4.94
CA ARG A 109 -6.56 -12.51 -5.37
C ARG A 109 -5.33 -12.52 -4.48
N LEU A 110 -4.15 -12.31 -5.06
CA LEU A 110 -2.90 -12.16 -4.31
C LEU A 110 -2.57 -10.68 -4.21
N LEU A 111 -2.80 -10.09 -3.04
CA LEU A 111 -2.61 -8.67 -2.78
C LEU A 111 -1.39 -8.46 -1.88
N ALA A 112 -0.26 -8.06 -2.48
CA ALA A 112 0.90 -7.65 -1.72
C ALA A 112 0.69 -6.25 -1.14
N ILE A 113 1.10 -6.04 0.11
CA ILE A 113 1.08 -4.72 0.76
C ILE A 113 2.49 -4.37 1.20
N ASP A 114 2.97 -3.23 0.71
CA ASP A 114 4.27 -2.69 1.07
C ASP A 114 4.24 -1.16 1.09
N GLY A 115 5.26 -0.58 1.71
CA GLY A 115 5.45 0.85 1.83
C GLY A 115 6.65 1.36 1.04
N SER A 116 6.57 2.59 0.54
CA SER A 116 7.67 3.20 -0.20
C SER A 116 7.76 4.70 0.03
N GLU A 117 8.95 5.17 0.40
CA GLU A 117 9.23 6.59 0.59
C GLU A 117 9.30 7.32 -0.76
N LEU A 118 8.67 8.48 -0.84
CA LEU A 118 8.69 9.41 -1.98
C LEU A 118 9.30 10.73 -1.52
N PRO A 119 10.60 10.96 -1.75
CA PRO A 119 11.24 12.21 -1.38
C PRO A 119 10.64 13.41 -2.10
N ILE A 120 10.42 14.50 -1.37
CA ILE A 120 9.97 15.79 -1.90
C ILE A 120 11.01 16.87 -1.62
N ASP A 121 10.81 18.05 -2.21
CA ASP A 121 11.71 19.19 -2.01
C ASP A 121 11.71 19.64 -0.54
N ASN A 122 12.88 19.71 0.06
CA ASN A 122 13.09 20.14 1.45
C ASN A 122 12.89 21.65 1.67
N THR A 123 12.57 22.42 0.65
CA THR A 123 12.26 23.87 0.78
C THR A 123 10.88 24.11 1.41
N ILE A 124 10.02 23.10 1.42
CA ILE A 124 8.71 23.15 2.07
C ILE A 124 8.84 22.40 3.39
N PHE A 125 8.85 23.16 4.49
CA PHE A 125 8.83 22.60 5.84
C PHE A 125 7.37 22.50 6.30
N ASP A 126 6.93 21.28 6.63
CA ASP A 126 5.63 21.04 7.28
C ASP A 126 5.72 19.86 8.27
N ASP A 127 4.83 19.86 9.26
CA ASP A 127 4.84 18.89 10.36
C ASP A 127 4.42 17.47 9.95
N GLU A 128 3.90 17.28 8.76
CA GLU A 128 3.45 15.97 8.28
C GLU A 128 4.53 15.26 7.48
N THR A 129 5.19 16.00 6.59
CA THR A 129 6.16 15.41 5.65
C THR A 129 7.61 15.53 6.11
N THR A 130 7.94 16.51 6.98
CA THR A 130 9.32 16.81 7.34
C THR A 130 9.77 15.99 8.55
N VAL A 131 10.75 15.13 8.34
CA VAL A 131 11.40 14.34 9.39
C VAL A 131 12.62 15.05 9.92
N LEU A 132 12.54 15.49 11.18
CA LEU A 132 13.68 16.07 11.90
C LEU A 132 14.57 14.95 12.45
N ARG A 133 15.82 14.88 11.98
CA ARG A 133 16.82 13.97 12.53
C ARG A 133 17.72 14.72 13.50
N HIS A 134 17.90 14.18 14.70
CA HIS A 134 18.78 14.72 15.72
C HIS A 134 20.17 14.07 15.62
N GLY A 135 21.22 14.89 15.61
CA GLY A 135 22.62 14.43 15.57
C GLY A 135 23.49 15.24 14.58
N THR A 136 24.80 15.28 14.83
CA THR A 136 25.76 16.13 14.10
C THR A 136 25.88 15.83 12.58
N LEU A 137 25.44 14.66 12.12
CA LEU A 137 25.46 14.25 10.70
C LEU A 137 24.06 13.98 10.13
N ALA A 138 23.01 14.16 10.90
CA ALA A 138 21.66 13.84 10.48
C ALA A 138 21.05 15.01 9.69
N LYS A 139 20.72 14.77 8.42
CA LYS A 139 20.04 15.76 7.57
C LYS A 139 18.52 15.61 7.72
N THR A 140 17.84 16.75 7.95
CA THR A 140 16.38 16.84 7.83
C THR A 140 16.01 16.57 6.37
N PHE A 141 14.95 15.82 6.15
CA PHE A 141 14.40 15.57 4.82
C PHE A 141 12.87 15.60 4.87
N SER A 142 12.27 15.83 3.71
CA SER A 142 10.82 15.79 3.55
C SER A 142 10.44 14.71 2.55
N ALA A 143 9.41 13.93 2.88
CA ALA A 143 8.92 12.85 2.04
C ALA A 143 7.44 12.55 2.32
N TYR A 144 6.77 11.99 1.32
CA TYR A 144 5.55 11.22 1.52
C TYR A 144 5.90 9.74 1.66
N HIS A 145 5.06 9.02 2.38
CA HIS A 145 5.07 7.57 2.47
C HIS A 145 3.88 7.00 1.73
N LEU A 146 4.15 6.21 0.72
CA LEU A 146 3.17 5.53 -0.10
C LEU A 146 2.98 4.11 0.44
N ASN A 147 1.80 3.80 0.96
CA ASN A 147 1.39 2.43 1.29
C ASN A 147 0.46 1.95 0.19
N ALA A 148 0.75 0.83 -0.44
CA ALA A 148 -0.04 0.34 -1.55
C ALA A 148 -0.43 -1.13 -1.37
N SER A 149 -1.56 -1.49 -1.95
CA SER A 149 -1.98 -2.86 -2.20
C SER A 149 -1.82 -3.15 -3.69
N TYR A 150 -1.02 -4.15 -4.03
CA TYR A 150 -0.65 -4.50 -5.39
C TYR A 150 -1.11 -5.93 -5.73
N ASP A 151 -1.90 -6.07 -6.78
CA ASP A 151 -2.32 -7.38 -7.29
C ASP A 151 -1.19 -8.04 -8.09
N LEU A 152 -0.63 -9.10 -7.53
CA LEU A 152 0.51 -9.82 -8.10
C LEU A 152 0.16 -10.54 -9.41
N MET A 153 -1.10 -10.97 -9.59
CA MET A 153 -1.55 -11.69 -10.77
C MET A 153 -1.91 -10.75 -11.92
N GLU A 154 -2.51 -9.61 -11.61
CA GLU A 154 -2.88 -8.58 -12.59
C GLU A 154 -1.76 -7.57 -12.85
N ARG A 155 -0.79 -7.47 -11.93
CA ARG A 155 0.32 -6.49 -11.92
C ARG A 155 -0.19 -5.06 -11.94
N THR A 156 -1.11 -4.76 -11.04
CA THR A 156 -1.74 -3.44 -10.91
C THR A 156 -1.91 -3.06 -9.45
N TYR A 157 -1.83 -1.77 -9.15
CA TYR A 157 -2.19 -1.26 -7.83
C TYR A 157 -3.70 -1.36 -7.62
N ASP A 158 -4.12 -1.98 -6.52
CA ASP A 158 -5.52 -2.13 -6.14
C ASP A 158 -5.99 -0.93 -5.33
N ASP A 159 -5.25 -0.56 -4.30
CA ASP A 159 -5.53 0.61 -3.44
C ASP A 159 -4.23 1.26 -2.96
N ILE A 160 -4.32 2.53 -2.55
CA ILE A 160 -3.18 3.35 -2.13
C ILE A 160 -3.58 4.25 -0.97
N ILE A 161 -2.68 4.35 0.02
CA ILE A 161 -2.72 5.34 1.10
C ILE A 161 -1.44 6.15 1.08
N ILE A 162 -1.56 7.47 1.02
CA ILE A 162 -0.42 8.40 1.08
C ILE A 162 -0.43 9.09 2.43
N GLN A 163 0.69 9.02 3.15
CA GLN A 163 0.91 9.67 4.44
C GLN A 163 2.11 10.61 4.33
N GLY A 164 2.17 11.63 5.16
CA GLY A 164 3.42 12.35 5.37
C GLY A 164 4.41 11.47 6.14
N GLU A 165 5.68 11.47 5.76
CA GLU A 165 6.70 10.59 6.36
C GLU A 165 6.86 10.80 7.87
N ALA A 166 6.67 12.05 8.37
CA ALA A 166 6.72 12.36 9.79
C ALA A 166 5.54 11.76 10.60
N LYS A 167 4.46 11.39 9.93
CA LYS A 167 3.25 10.78 10.50
C LYS A 167 3.01 9.36 9.98
N ARG A 168 4.06 8.71 9.47
CA ARG A 168 3.99 7.35 8.96
C ARG A 168 3.45 6.35 9.99
N ASP A 169 2.42 5.62 9.58
CA ASP A 169 1.83 4.49 10.33
C ASP A 169 1.51 3.35 9.35
N GLU A 170 2.52 2.52 9.05
CA GLU A 170 2.40 1.40 8.12
C GLU A 170 1.41 0.34 8.62
N HIS A 171 1.40 0.05 9.92
CA HIS A 171 0.43 -0.90 10.50
C HIS A 171 -1.00 -0.39 10.39
N GLY A 172 -1.23 0.90 10.67
CA GLY A 172 -2.54 1.51 10.49
C GLY A 172 -2.96 1.58 9.03
N ALA A 173 -2.03 1.86 8.12
CA ALA A 173 -2.30 1.84 6.68
C ALA A 173 -2.64 0.43 6.17
N PHE A 174 -1.93 -0.61 6.65
CA PHE A 174 -2.24 -2.01 6.35
C PHE A 174 -3.69 -2.34 6.75
N CYS A 175 -4.07 -2.07 8.00
CA CYS A 175 -5.43 -2.32 8.48
C CYS A 175 -6.47 -1.56 7.64
N GLN A 176 -6.22 -0.30 7.30
CA GLN A 176 -7.12 0.49 6.47
C GLN A 176 -7.26 -0.04 5.04
N LEU A 177 -6.17 -0.53 4.41
CA LEU A 177 -6.21 -1.15 3.08
C LEU A 177 -7.04 -2.43 3.11
N VAL A 178 -6.88 -3.25 4.15
CA VAL A 178 -7.66 -4.47 4.37
C VAL A 178 -9.13 -4.16 4.61
N ASP A 179 -9.44 -3.24 5.52
CA ASP A 179 -10.83 -2.91 5.91
C ASP A 179 -11.64 -2.26 4.78
N ARG A 180 -10.96 -1.54 3.85
CA ARG A 180 -11.61 -0.92 2.69
C ARG A 180 -11.79 -1.86 1.51
N TYR A 181 -11.11 -3.01 1.53
CA TYR A 181 -11.19 -3.94 0.44
C TYR A 181 -12.56 -4.65 0.41
N ASP A 182 -13.32 -4.43 -0.64
CA ASP A 182 -14.67 -4.98 -0.86
C ASP A 182 -14.73 -5.98 -2.04
N GLY A 183 -13.55 -6.46 -2.49
CA GLY A 183 -13.42 -7.33 -3.64
C GLY A 183 -13.66 -8.81 -3.34
N GLN A 184 -13.17 -9.67 -4.24
CA GLN A 184 -13.23 -11.12 -4.11
C GLN A 184 -12.33 -11.60 -2.96
N LYS A 185 -12.47 -12.88 -2.56
CA LYS A 185 -11.54 -13.50 -1.58
C LYS A 185 -10.09 -13.20 -1.95
N ALA A 186 -9.32 -12.75 -0.98
CA ALA A 186 -7.93 -12.34 -1.17
C ALA A 186 -7.01 -13.00 -0.15
N ILE A 187 -5.75 -13.14 -0.53
CA ILE A 187 -4.62 -13.40 0.37
C ILE A 187 -3.82 -12.09 0.43
N PHE A 188 -3.79 -11.46 1.60
CA PHE A 188 -2.94 -10.29 1.85
C PHE A 188 -1.53 -10.75 2.22
N ILE A 189 -0.54 -10.30 1.46
CA ILE A 189 0.83 -10.73 1.56
C ILE A 189 1.68 -9.52 1.97
N ALA A 190 2.50 -9.65 3.01
CA ALA A 190 3.35 -8.55 3.45
C ALA A 190 4.68 -9.07 4.03
N ASP A 191 5.64 -8.15 4.16
CA ASP A 191 6.93 -8.46 4.74
C ASP A 191 6.91 -8.39 6.28
N ARG A 192 8.08 -8.66 6.90
CA ARG A 192 8.27 -8.66 8.36
C ARG A 192 8.03 -7.32 9.06
N GLY A 193 7.94 -6.23 8.30
CA GLY A 193 7.57 -4.92 8.84
C GLY A 193 6.13 -4.88 9.34
N TYR A 194 5.28 -5.75 8.80
CA TYR A 194 3.85 -5.82 9.08
C TYR A 194 3.47 -6.89 10.12
N GLU A 195 4.44 -7.55 10.78
CA GLU A 195 4.14 -8.56 11.82
C GLU A 195 3.36 -7.94 12.99
N SER A 196 2.06 -8.23 13.08
CA SER A 196 1.17 -7.65 14.09
C SER A 196 -0.06 -8.52 14.30
N TYR A 197 -0.37 -8.86 15.57
CA TYR A 197 -1.64 -9.52 15.90
C TYR A 197 -2.84 -8.73 15.39
N ASN A 198 -2.80 -7.39 15.49
CA ASN A 198 -3.88 -6.52 15.03
C ASN A 198 -4.09 -6.65 13.52
N GLY A 199 -3.00 -6.58 12.75
CA GLY A 199 -3.07 -6.70 11.29
C GLY A 199 -3.61 -8.07 10.85
N PHE A 200 -3.17 -9.16 11.48
CA PHE A 200 -3.67 -10.51 11.17
C PHE A 200 -5.18 -10.61 11.39
N GLU A 201 -5.67 -10.05 12.51
CA GLU A 201 -7.07 -10.15 12.86
C GLU A 201 -7.98 -9.21 12.05
N HIS A 202 -7.48 -8.06 11.59
CA HIS A 202 -8.21 -7.26 10.60
C HIS A 202 -8.48 -8.07 9.33
N VAL A 203 -7.48 -8.84 8.83
CA VAL A 203 -7.66 -9.70 7.65
C VAL A 203 -8.68 -10.82 7.92
N VAL A 204 -8.61 -11.48 9.09
CA VAL A 204 -9.56 -12.54 9.49
C VAL A 204 -10.98 -12.00 9.59
N HIS A 205 -11.18 -10.87 10.27
CA HIS A 205 -12.48 -10.24 10.44
C HIS A 205 -13.09 -9.73 9.13
N SER A 206 -12.25 -9.36 8.16
CA SER A 206 -12.70 -9.01 6.80
C SER A 206 -13.03 -10.24 5.93
N GLY A 207 -12.89 -11.46 6.46
CA GLY A 207 -13.20 -12.71 5.75
C GLY A 207 -12.16 -13.12 4.72
N HIS A 208 -10.93 -12.63 4.86
CA HIS A 208 -9.82 -12.87 3.95
C HIS A 208 -8.72 -13.73 4.56
N LYS A 209 -7.69 -14.00 3.78
CA LYS A 209 -6.50 -14.74 4.19
C LYS A 209 -5.29 -13.82 4.22
N TYR A 210 -4.31 -14.18 5.05
CA TYR A 210 -3.03 -13.49 5.09
C TYR A 210 -1.86 -14.45 4.95
N LEU A 211 -0.74 -13.94 4.46
CA LEU A 211 0.55 -14.61 4.40
C LEU A 211 1.62 -13.55 4.68
N ILE A 212 2.06 -13.48 5.92
CA ILE A 212 2.95 -12.40 6.38
C ILE A 212 4.24 -13.00 6.89
N ARG A 213 5.36 -12.55 6.30
CA ARG A 213 6.68 -12.87 6.79
C ARG A 213 6.88 -12.25 8.18
N VAL A 214 7.53 -13.00 9.05
CA VAL A 214 7.91 -12.54 10.37
C VAL A 214 9.42 -12.71 10.56
N ARG A 215 9.98 -12.06 11.59
CA ARG A 215 11.36 -12.32 11.98
C ARG A 215 11.48 -13.76 12.39
N ASP A 216 12.59 -14.38 12.01
CA ASP A 216 12.82 -15.80 12.28
C ASP A 216 12.78 -16.12 13.78
N ILE A 217 12.57 -17.40 14.10
CA ILE A 217 12.42 -17.92 15.46
C ILE A 217 13.60 -17.61 16.38
N GLU A 218 14.78 -17.37 15.84
CA GLU A 218 15.98 -16.97 16.61
C GLU A 218 15.95 -15.49 17.04
N SER A 219 15.11 -14.67 16.44
CA SER A 219 15.02 -13.26 16.77
C SER A 219 14.24 -13.00 18.05
N LYS A 220 14.87 -12.43 19.06
CA LYS A 220 14.24 -12.09 20.35
C LYS A 220 13.08 -11.09 20.24
N THR A 221 12.98 -10.37 19.12
CA THR A 221 11.95 -9.36 18.90
C THR A 221 10.83 -9.84 17.98
N SER A 222 10.89 -11.09 17.51
CA SER A 222 9.85 -11.69 16.67
C SER A 222 8.59 -12.01 17.48
N ILE A 223 7.45 -11.90 16.82
CA ILE A 223 6.17 -12.39 17.34
C ILE A 223 6.22 -13.91 17.60
N THR A 224 7.07 -14.65 16.88
CA THR A 224 7.29 -16.09 17.06
C THR A 224 7.73 -16.48 18.46
N GLN A 225 8.46 -15.59 19.18
CA GLN A 225 8.85 -15.82 20.58
C GLN A 225 7.66 -16.01 21.53
N SER A 226 6.52 -15.47 21.17
CA SER A 226 5.29 -15.64 21.96
C SER A 226 4.36 -16.74 21.42
N LEU A 227 4.72 -17.34 20.31
CA LEU A 227 3.96 -18.41 19.65
C LEU A 227 4.62 -19.79 19.79
N GLY A 228 5.96 -19.84 20.05
CA GLY A 228 6.72 -21.07 20.24
C GLY A 228 6.46 -21.80 21.57
N PRO A 229 7.23 -22.84 21.87
CA PRO A 229 8.47 -23.23 21.17
C PRO A 229 8.22 -23.91 19.81
N PHE A 230 9.20 -23.77 18.91
CA PHE A 230 9.15 -24.37 17.57
C PHE A 230 10.29 -25.37 17.38
N PRO A 231 10.12 -26.36 16.46
CA PRO A 231 11.21 -27.25 16.08
C PRO A 231 12.35 -26.49 15.37
N ASP A 232 13.55 -27.09 15.41
CA ASP A 232 14.65 -26.65 14.56
C ASP A 232 14.39 -27.02 13.09
N GLY A 233 15.01 -26.26 12.15
CA GLY A 233 14.88 -26.53 10.71
C GLY A 233 13.56 -26.06 10.12
N GLU A 234 13.08 -26.83 9.14
CA GLU A 234 11.79 -26.58 8.47
C GLU A 234 10.64 -27.15 9.31
N PHE A 235 9.55 -26.41 9.36
CA PHE A 235 8.35 -26.87 10.04
C PHE A 235 7.09 -26.17 9.52
N ASP A 236 5.96 -26.80 9.83
CA ASP A 236 4.62 -26.35 9.50
C ASP A 236 3.69 -26.73 10.64
N VAL A 237 3.36 -25.79 11.50
CA VAL A 237 2.64 -26.03 12.75
C VAL A 237 1.46 -25.07 12.94
N ASP A 238 0.37 -25.59 13.49
CA ASP A 238 -0.74 -24.77 13.94
C ASP A 238 -0.49 -24.31 15.37
N VAL A 239 -0.79 -23.06 15.61
CA VAL A 239 -0.57 -22.40 16.89
C VAL A 239 -1.88 -21.80 17.39
N PHE A 240 -2.19 -22.09 18.65
CA PHE A 240 -3.25 -21.43 19.40
C PHE A 240 -2.64 -20.58 20.50
N ARG A 241 -3.16 -19.37 20.71
CA ARG A 241 -2.88 -18.52 21.88
C ARG A 241 -4.14 -17.79 22.33
N MET A 242 -4.36 -17.74 23.63
CA MET A 242 -5.35 -16.85 24.22
C MET A 242 -4.70 -15.49 24.48
N LEU A 243 -4.95 -14.52 23.65
CA LEU A 243 -4.51 -13.14 23.85
C LEU A 243 -5.29 -12.51 25.01
N THR A 244 -4.64 -11.69 25.83
CA THR A 244 -5.32 -11.05 26.95
C THR A 244 -4.66 -9.73 27.38
N ILE A 245 -5.48 -8.77 27.80
CA ILE A 245 -5.02 -7.53 28.44
C ILE A 245 -4.88 -7.67 29.98
N LYS A 246 -5.17 -8.86 30.54
CA LYS A 246 -5.09 -9.13 31.97
C LYS A 246 -3.79 -9.86 32.31
N GLN A 247 -3.07 -9.36 33.34
CA GLN A 247 -1.94 -10.06 33.92
C GLN A 247 -2.35 -10.65 35.27
N THR A 248 -2.64 -11.93 35.33
CA THR A 248 -2.95 -12.69 36.52
C THR A 248 -1.83 -13.68 36.84
N LYS A 249 -1.85 -14.30 38.03
CA LYS A 249 -0.93 -15.40 38.36
C LYS A 249 -1.05 -16.55 37.35
N MET A 250 -2.27 -16.87 36.93
CA MET A 250 -2.56 -17.92 35.95
C MET A 250 -1.97 -17.59 34.55
N THR A 251 -2.19 -16.38 34.05
CA THR A 251 -1.67 -16.00 32.72
C THR A 251 -0.16 -15.96 32.67
N LYS A 252 0.50 -15.66 33.82
CA LYS A 252 1.97 -15.69 33.93
C LYS A 252 2.53 -17.11 34.06
N ALA A 253 1.77 -18.02 34.67
CA ALA A 253 2.20 -19.40 34.87
C ALA A 253 2.11 -20.27 33.61
N CYS A 254 1.27 -19.88 32.62
CA CYS A 254 1.02 -20.65 31.41
C CYS A 254 1.27 -19.78 30.15
N PRO A 255 2.54 -19.39 29.88
CA PRO A 255 2.86 -18.51 28.73
C PRO A 255 2.69 -19.22 27.37
N ASP A 256 2.65 -20.53 27.35
CA ASP A 256 2.35 -21.40 26.20
C ASP A 256 0.87 -21.36 25.78
N ILE A 257 -0.02 -20.94 26.68
CA ILE A 257 -1.46 -20.77 26.41
C ILE A 257 -1.80 -19.28 26.28
N TYR A 258 -1.29 -18.46 27.20
CA TYR A 258 -1.70 -17.06 27.32
C TYR A 258 -0.63 -16.09 26.85
N LYS A 259 -1.02 -15.16 25.96
CA LYS A 259 -0.19 -14.04 25.54
C LYS A 259 -0.76 -12.74 26.09
N PHE A 260 0.01 -12.06 26.94
CA PHE A 260 -0.33 -10.72 27.37
C PHE A 260 -0.09 -9.69 26.27
N VAL A 261 -1.12 -8.89 25.97
CA VAL A 261 -1.08 -7.76 25.04
C VAL A 261 -1.04 -6.46 25.85
N PRO A 262 0.11 -5.77 25.91
CA PRO A 262 0.24 -4.53 26.65
C PRO A 262 -0.51 -3.39 25.97
N LYS A 263 -0.87 -2.34 26.70
CA LYS A 263 -1.57 -1.16 26.18
C LYS A 263 -0.79 -0.41 25.07
N THR A 264 0.52 -0.59 25.01
CA THR A 264 1.39 -0.02 23.97
C THR A 264 1.29 -0.77 22.64
N MET A 265 0.76 -1.99 22.66
CA MET A 265 0.50 -2.79 21.46
C MET A 265 -0.97 -2.59 21.07
N ARG A 266 -1.20 -2.01 19.91
CA ARG A 266 -2.55 -1.85 19.36
C ARG A 266 -3.17 -3.22 19.11
N PHE A 267 -4.39 -3.41 19.60
CA PHE A 267 -5.23 -4.57 19.28
C PHE A 267 -6.70 -4.19 19.43
N ASP A 268 -7.38 -4.07 18.29
CA ASP A 268 -8.70 -3.43 18.20
C ASP A 268 -9.84 -4.37 18.65
N PHE A 269 -9.57 -5.67 18.82
CA PHE A 269 -10.55 -6.72 19.12
C PHE A 269 -10.69 -7.08 20.60
N MET A 270 -9.97 -6.38 21.48
CA MET A 270 -10.08 -6.54 22.95
C MET A 270 -10.34 -5.20 23.65
N ASN A 271 -11.10 -5.25 24.72
CA ASN A 271 -11.35 -4.11 25.61
C ASN A 271 -11.56 -4.57 27.06
N LYS A 272 -11.91 -3.66 27.97
CA LYS A 272 -12.13 -3.99 29.39
C LYS A 272 -13.30 -4.95 29.61
N GLN A 273 -14.34 -4.90 28.77
CA GLN A 273 -15.52 -5.77 28.83
C GLN A 273 -15.21 -7.14 28.23
N ASN A 274 -14.45 -7.18 27.13
CA ASN A 274 -14.00 -8.39 26.46
C ASN A 274 -12.46 -8.46 26.46
N PRO A 275 -11.83 -8.89 27.57
CA PRO A 275 -10.38 -8.82 27.76
C PRO A 275 -9.61 -10.05 27.23
N TRP A 276 -10.27 -10.95 26.53
CA TRP A 276 -9.74 -12.20 26.00
C TRP A 276 -10.05 -12.34 24.53
N TYR A 277 -9.11 -12.92 23.78
CA TYR A 277 -9.27 -13.17 22.35
C TYR A 277 -8.55 -14.46 21.95
N GLU A 278 -9.26 -15.36 21.25
CA GLU A 278 -8.69 -16.58 20.71
C GLU A 278 -7.94 -16.27 19.42
N PHE A 279 -6.64 -16.47 19.41
CA PHE A 279 -5.79 -16.29 18.25
C PHE A 279 -5.32 -17.64 17.73
N ASN A 280 -5.63 -17.92 16.47
CA ASN A 280 -5.25 -19.11 15.77
C ASN A 280 -4.47 -18.75 14.51
N CYS A 281 -3.33 -19.38 14.30
CA CYS A 281 -2.54 -19.21 13.10
C CYS A 281 -1.76 -20.48 12.74
N ARG A 282 -1.29 -20.54 11.53
CA ARG A 282 -0.32 -21.51 11.05
C ARG A 282 1.01 -20.82 10.89
N VAL A 283 2.07 -21.39 11.45
CA VAL A 283 3.44 -20.90 11.32
C VAL A 283 4.20 -21.86 10.44
N VAL A 284 4.73 -21.37 9.35
CA VAL A 284 5.48 -22.15 8.36
C VAL A 284 6.89 -21.60 8.25
N ARG A 285 7.87 -22.46 8.41
CA ARG A 285 9.29 -22.14 8.23
C ARG A 285 9.87 -23.02 7.16
N PHE A 286 10.33 -22.41 6.08
CA PHE A 286 10.90 -23.11 4.93
C PHE A 286 12.30 -22.61 4.59
N LYS A 287 13.08 -23.46 3.98
CA LYS A 287 14.47 -23.23 3.64
C LYS A 287 14.59 -22.44 2.34
N ILE A 288 15.38 -21.36 2.34
CA ILE A 288 15.69 -20.57 1.14
C ILE A 288 17.07 -20.97 0.57
N THR A 289 18.06 -21.10 1.44
CA THR A 289 19.42 -21.58 1.10
C THR A 289 19.86 -22.62 2.12
N GLU A 290 21.07 -23.19 1.96
CA GLU A 290 21.57 -24.18 2.91
C GLU A 290 21.50 -23.75 4.38
N ASN A 291 21.67 -22.43 4.66
CA ASN A 291 21.77 -21.89 6.00
C ASN A 291 20.77 -20.77 6.30
N THR A 292 19.80 -20.51 5.42
CA THR A 292 18.81 -19.45 5.62
C THR A 292 17.39 -19.98 5.50
N TYR A 293 16.55 -19.51 6.40
CA TYR A 293 15.14 -19.84 6.45
C TYR A 293 14.29 -18.59 6.38
N GLU A 294 13.09 -18.73 5.86
CA GLU A 294 12.03 -17.76 6.02
C GLU A 294 10.92 -18.35 6.88
N THR A 295 10.38 -17.51 7.76
CA THR A 295 9.25 -17.83 8.62
C THR A 295 8.08 -16.94 8.28
N VAL A 296 6.94 -17.55 8.00
CA VAL A 296 5.70 -16.84 7.72
C VAL A 296 4.58 -17.26 8.67
N ILE A 297 3.68 -16.35 8.95
CA ILE A 297 2.44 -16.60 9.69
C ILE A 297 1.27 -16.45 8.72
N THR A 298 0.31 -17.38 8.79
CA THR A 298 -0.82 -17.42 7.88
C THR A 298 -2.06 -18.03 8.55
N ASN A 299 -3.24 -17.77 7.97
CA ASN A 299 -4.49 -18.49 8.24
C ASN A 299 -4.93 -19.36 7.05
N LEU A 300 -4.03 -19.65 6.11
CA LEU A 300 -4.25 -20.62 5.03
C LEU A 300 -4.24 -22.03 5.59
N SER A 301 -5.22 -22.86 5.22
CA SER A 301 -5.27 -24.25 5.67
C SER A 301 -4.27 -25.12 4.90
N ARG A 302 -3.83 -26.25 5.51
CA ARG A 302 -2.95 -27.20 4.85
C ARG A 302 -3.61 -27.95 3.70
N GLU A 303 -4.94 -28.11 3.78
CA GLU A 303 -5.73 -28.79 2.75
C GLU A 303 -5.81 -27.96 1.46
N GLU A 304 -5.77 -26.63 1.59
CA GLU A 304 -5.82 -25.73 0.44
C GLU A 304 -4.42 -25.35 -0.08
N PHE A 305 -3.42 -25.26 0.81
CA PHE A 305 -2.07 -24.76 0.48
C PHE A 305 -0.99 -25.58 1.20
N LEU A 306 -0.19 -26.29 0.44
CA LEU A 306 1.00 -26.96 0.94
C LEU A 306 2.12 -25.98 1.28
N MET A 307 3.12 -26.38 2.03
CA MET A 307 4.26 -25.54 2.42
C MET A 307 5.01 -24.99 1.21
N GLU A 308 5.17 -25.79 0.17
CA GLU A 308 5.84 -25.41 -1.09
C GLU A 308 5.07 -24.28 -1.80
N GLU A 309 3.74 -24.39 -1.85
CA GLU A 309 2.89 -23.36 -2.45
C GLU A 309 2.92 -22.05 -1.66
N ILE A 310 3.00 -22.13 -0.31
CA ILE A 310 3.17 -20.95 0.55
C ILE A 310 4.49 -20.24 0.24
N SER A 311 5.58 -20.99 0.05
CA SER A 311 6.88 -20.44 -0.37
C SER A 311 6.77 -19.75 -1.73
N GLU A 312 6.17 -20.42 -2.72
CA GLU A 312 5.97 -19.85 -4.07
C GLU A 312 5.14 -18.56 -4.05
N ILE A 313 4.02 -18.56 -3.32
CA ILE A 313 3.18 -17.36 -3.20
C ILE A 313 3.95 -16.22 -2.55
N TYR A 314 4.73 -16.51 -1.50
CA TYR A 314 5.51 -15.48 -0.83
C TYR A 314 6.59 -14.90 -1.74
N ASP A 315 7.28 -15.73 -2.53
CA ASP A 315 8.28 -15.29 -3.50
C ASP A 315 7.70 -14.33 -4.56
N MET A 316 6.43 -14.51 -4.94
CA MET A 316 5.75 -13.59 -5.88
C MET A 316 5.66 -12.16 -5.35
N ARG A 317 5.74 -11.93 -4.03
CA ARG A 317 5.72 -10.59 -3.39
C ARG A 317 6.78 -9.64 -3.97
N TRP A 318 7.93 -10.15 -4.41
CA TRP A 318 8.97 -9.35 -5.08
C TRP A 318 8.47 -8.59 -6.32
N GLY A 319 7.32 -8.97 -6.85
CA GLY A 319 6.64 -8.24 -7.93
C GLY A 319 6.24 -6.83 -7.52
N GLU A 320 5.84 -6.59 -6.27
CA GLU A 320 5.50 -5.27 -5.76
C GLU A 320 6.73 -4.37 -5.62
N GLU A 321 7.82 -4.86 -5.04
CA GLU A 321 9.08 -4.11 -4.94
C GLU A 321 9.60 -3.68 -6.31
N THR A 322 9.47 -4.57 -7.31
CA THR A 322 9.81 -4.26 -8.70
C THR A 322 8.90 -3.17 -9.25
N SER A 323 7.59 -3.24 -8.95
CA SER A 323 6.60 -2.23 -9.36
C SER A 323 6.89 -0.85 -8.76
N PHE A 324 7.24 -0.76 -7.47
CA PHE A 324 7.66 0.51 -6.86
C PHE A 324 8.91 1.08 -7.53
N ARG A 325 9.89 0.24 -7.87
CA ARG A 325 11.07 0.68 -8.60
C ARG A 325 10.73 1.23 -9.98
N GLU A 326 9.84 0.57 -10.71
CA GLU A 326 9.35 1.05 -12.02
C GLU A 326 8.59 2.37 -11.86
N LEU A 327 7.70 2.50 -10.88
CA LEU A 327 6.97 3.72 -10.59
C LEU A 327 7.91 4.90 -10.27
N LYS A 328 8.92 4.67 -9.45
CA LYS A 328 9.87 5.71 -9.03
C LYS A 328 10.81 6.16 -10.17
N TYR A 329 11.33 5.23 -10.93
CA TYR A 329 12.41 5.52 -11.89
C TYR A 329 11.96 5.56 -13.34
N ALA A 330 11.16 4.60 -13.81
CA ALA A 330 10.72 4.56 -15.20
C ALA A 330 9.61 5.57 -15.49
N ILE A 331 8.68 5.76 -14.56
CA ILE A 331 7.60 6.74 -14.66
C ILE A 331 8.04 8.11 -14.13
N GLY A 332 9.11 8.17 -13.33
CA GLY A 332 9.70 9.41 -12.87
C GLY A 332 9.05 10.01 -11.63
N LEU A 333 8.38 9.20 -10.80
CA LEU A 333 7.75 9.69 -9.57
C LEU A 333 8.74 10.34 -8.59
N ASN A 334 10.03 9.92 -8.62
CA ASN A 334 11.11 10.56 -7.84
C ASN A 334 11.60 11.91 -8.41
N ALA A 335 11.18 12.26 -9.63
CA ALA A 335 11.61 13.48 -10.30
C ALA A 335 10.59 14.62 -10.08
N LEU A 336 10.02 14.73 -8.88
CA LEU A 336 9.22 15.90 -8.52
C LEU A 336 10.09 17.16 -8.72
N PRO A 337 9.62 18.17 -9.48
CA PRO A 337 10.44 19.31 -9.86
C PRO A 337 10.94 20.02 -8.62
N LYS A 338 12.27 20.09 -8.46
CA LYS A 338 12.90 21.00 -7.52
C LYS A 338 12.57 22.41 -7.98
N LYS A 339 12.15 23.28 -7.06
CA LYS A 339 12.06 24.71 -7.35
C LYS A 339 13.47 25.16 -7.74
N GLU A 340 13.65 25.57 -8.99
CA GLU A 340 14.83 26.38 -9.35
C GLU A 340 14.72 27.70 -8.57
N ASN A 341 15.76 28.00 -7.78
CA ASN A 341 15.94 29.27 -7.07
C ASN A 341 16.14 30.41 -8.04
#